data_4948a3e0d2a8a97b3b15e1ff89fc7f23
#
_entry.id   4948a3e0d2a8a97b3b15e1ff89fc7f23
#
_cell.length_a   1.000
_cell.length_b   1.000
_cell.length_c   1.000
_cell.angle_alpha   90.00
_cell.angle_beta   90.00
_cell.angle_gamma   90.00
#
_symmetry.space_group_name_H-M   'P 1'
#
loop_
_entity.id
_entity.type
_entity.pdbx_description
1 polymer ?
#
loop_
_entity_poly.entity_id
_entity_poly.type
_entity_poly.pdbx_seq_one_letter_code
_entity_poly.pdbx_strand_id
1 'polypeptide(L)'
;MTTTVPDTAVAAAPRRSDRLRHERRLGLRLAAPAFLVMIFVTAYPLAYAVVLSLYRYRLTDPSGKEFVGLKNYVTVLTDPVWWGAVSTTAVITVVSVAVELVLGLAFAWVMFRIVRGRSFVRTAILVPYGIVTVVSAFVWRYAFQLDSGFVNQWLGLGDFNWFGERWSSLFVITLSEIWKSAA
;
A
#
# COMPACT_ATOMS: atom_id res chain seq x y z
N MET A 1 9.60 -78.88 -17.31
CA MET A 1 9.06 -77.64 -17.87
C MET A 1 9.22 -76.56 -16.81
N THR A 2 10.28 -75.78 -16.92
CA THR A 2 10.61 -74.69 -15.99
C THR A 2 10.10 -73.37 -16.63
N THR A 3 9.00 -72.84 -16.13
CA THR A 3 8.45 -71.56 -16.57
C THR A 3 9.26 -70.44 -15.91
N THR A 4 10.11 -69.79 -16.69
CA THR A 4 10.78 -68.54 -16.31
C THR A 4 9.76 -67.39 -16.32
N VAL A 5 9.46 -66.86 -15.15
CA VAL A 5 8.66 -65.61 -14.98
C VAL A 5 9.54 -64.43 -15.43
N PRO A 6 9.10 -63.57 -16.34
CA PRO A 6 9.87 -62.39 -16.74
C PRO A 6 9.96 -61.42 -15.57
N ASP A 7 11.19 -61.04 -15.25
CA ASP A 7 11.52 -60.00 -14.27
C ASP A 7 11.01 -58.65 -14.76
N THR A 8 9.83 -58.25 -14.30
CA THR A 8 9.29 -56.93 -14.57
C THR A 8 10.11 -55.91 -13.77
N ALA A 9 11.07 -55.26 -14.44
CA ALA A 9 11.86 -54.19 -13.90
C ALA A 9 10.89 -53.07 -13.37
N VAL A 10 10.73 -53.01 -12.06
CA VAL A 10 9.99 -51.95 -11.38
C VAL A 10 10.76 -50.66 -11.66
N ALA A 11 10.18 -49.81 -12.52
CA ALA A 11 10.73 -48.49 -12.82
C ALA A 11 10.89 -47.72 -11.51
N ALA A 12 12.12 -47.40 -11.15
CA ALA A 12 12.43 -46.67 -9.92
C ALA A 12 11.69 -45.35 -9.89
N ALA A 13 10.85 -45.12 -8.87
CA ALA A 13 10.14 -43.91 -8.68
C ALA A 13 11.12 -42.70 -8.64
N PRO A 14 10.88 -41.61 -9.38
CA PRO A 14 11.80 -40.47 -9.45
C PRO A 14 12.07 -39.93 -8.06
N ARG A 15 13.36 -39.73 -7.74
CA ARG A 15 13.79 -39.24 -6.44
C ARG A 15 13.08 -37.92 -6.10
N ARG A 16 12.67 -37.76 -4.87
CA ARG A 16 11.92 -36.58 -4.35
C ARG A 16 12.55 -35.24 -4.76
N SER A 17 13.88 -35.20 -4.87
CA SER A 17 14.66 -34.04 -5.32
C SER A 17 14.43 -33.70 -6.81
N ASP A 18 14.22 -34.68 -7.66
CA ASP A 18 14.06 -34.49 -9.11
C ASP A 18 12.64 -33.97 -9.42
N ARG A 19 11.64 -34.45 -8.68
CA ARG A 19 10.27 -33.95 -8.75
C ARG A 19 10.20 -32.45 -8.33
N LEU A 20 10.81 -32.08 -7.21
CA LEU A 20 10.84 -30.68 -6.75
C LEU A 20 11.56 -29.75 -7.73
N ARG A 21 12.64 -30.24 -8.37
CA ARG A 21 13.33 -29.46 -9.40
C ARG A 21 12.48 -29.29 -10.67
N HIS A 22 11.77 -30.33 -11.06
CA HIS A 22 10.88 -30.30 -12.22
C HIS A 22 9.68 -29.34 -11.97
N GLU A 23 9.03 -29.47 -10.83
CA GLU A 23 7.93 -28.61 -10.40
C GLU A 23 8.34 -27.13 -10.31
N ARG A 24 9.52 -26.85 -9.76
CA ARG A 24 10.08 -25.49 -9.70
C ARG A 24 10.33 -24.91 -11.10
N ARG A 25 10.90 -25.71 -12.01
CA ARG A 25 11.14 -25.27 -13.39
C ARG A 25 9.84 -25.05 -14.15
N LEU A 26 8.86 -25.91 -13.94
CA LEU A 26 7.53 -25.78 -14.53
C LEU A 26 6.82 -24.52 -14.00
N GLY A 27 6.85 -24.32 -12.69
CA GLY A 27 6.29 -23.11 -12.06
C GLY A 27 6.94 -21.82 -12.59
N LEU A 28 8.28 -21.79 -12.71
CA LEU A 28 8.99 -20.66 -13.29
C LEU A 28 8.63 -20.44 -14.75
N ARG A 29 8.53 -21.48 -15.58
CA ARG A 29 8.14 -21.35 -17.00
C ARG A 29 6.72 -20.84 -17.18
N LEU A 30 5.79 -21.29 -16.35
CA LEU A 30 4.40 -20.84 -16.38
C LEU A 30 4.24 -19.41 -15.86
N ALA A 31 5.01 -19.02 -14.85
CA ALA A 31 4.99 -17.68 -14.30
C ALA A 31 5.81 -16.66 -15.11
N ALA A 32 6.86 -17.10 -15.82
CA ALA A 32 7.79 -16.24 -16.54
C ALA A 32 7.11 -15.25 -17.50
N PRO A 33 6.12 -15.62 -18.33
CA PRO A 33 5.47 -14.67 -19.23
C PRO A 33 4.81 -13.51 -18.49
N ALA A 34 4.09 -13.82 -17.40
CA ALA A 34 3.43 -12.80 -16.57
C ALA A 34 4.46 -11.89 -15.88
N PHE A 35 5.53 -12.47 -15.31
CA PHE A 35 6.60 -11.69 -14.71
C PHE A 35 7.33 -10.81 -15.72
N LEU A 36 7.61 -11.31 -16.93
CA LEU A 36 8.26 -10.53 -17.98
C LEU A 36 7.42 -9.32 -18.40
N VAL A 37 6.12 -9.52 -18.61
CA VAL A 37 5.20 -8.43 -18.94
C VAL A 37 5.15 -7.41 -17.79
N MET A 38 5.02 -7.87 -16.56
CA MET A 38 4.98 -7.00 -15.38
C MET A 38 6.28 -6.20 -15.24
N ILE A 39 7.44 -6.84 -15.37
CA ILE A 39 8.75 -6.18 -15.31
C ILE A 39 8.86 -5.14 -16.44
N PHE A 40 8.50 -5.50 -17.66
CA PHE A 40 8.61 -4.56 -18.79
C PHE A 40 7.71 -3.33 -18.61
N VAL A 41 6.44 -3.54 -18.22
CA VAL A 41 5.47 -2.45 -17.98
C VAL A 41 5.90 -1.56 -16.81
N THR A 42 6.57 -2.12 -15.79
CA THR A 42 7.01 -1.35 -14.61
C THR A 42 8.40 -0.75 -14.80
N ALA A 43 9.35 -1.51 -15.38
CA ALA A 43 10.73 -1.06 -15.51
C ALA A 43 10.90 0.09 -16.51
N TYR A 44 10.11 0.11 -17.58
CA TYR A 44 10.20 1.18 -18.58
C TYR A 44 9.89 2.57 -17.98
N PRO A 45 8.73 2.81 -17.34
CA PRO A 45 8.45 4.13 -16.75
C PRO A 45 9.40 4.48 -15.60
N LEU A 46 9.87 3.49 -14.82
CA LEU A 46 10.87 3.74 -13.78
C LEU A 46 12.22 4.17 -14.38
N ALA A 47 12.72 3.46 -15.39
CA ALA A 47 13.94 3.83 -16.07
C ALA A 47 13.84 5.22 -16.72
N TYR A 48 12.71 5.50 -17.35
CA TYR A 48 12.43 6.81 -17.94
C TYR A 48 12.39 7.91 -16.87
N ALA A 49 11.77 7.68 -15.72
CA ALA A 49 11.76 8.62 -14.60
C ALA A 49 13.18 8.89 -14.08
N VAL A 50 14.02 7.85 -13.94
CA VAL A 50 15.44 8.00 -13.55
C VAL A 50 16.21 8.82 -14.58
N VAL A 51 16.03 8.55 -15.87
CA VAL A 51 16.68 9.36 -16.93
C VAL A 51 16.18 10.79 -16.84
N LEU A 52 14.88 11.01 -16.72
CA LEU A 52 14.29 12.35 -16.65
C LEU A 52 14.75 13.14 -15.42
N SER A 53 14.99 12.48 -14.30
CA SER A 53 15.49 13.11 -13.08
C SER A 53 16.88 13.75 -13.20
N LEU A 54 17.66 13.34 -14.20
CA LEU A 54 18.97 13.91 -14.52
C LEU A 54 18.88 15.16 -15.39
N TYR A 55 17.68 15.50 -15.85
CA TYR A 55 17.44 16.69 -16.68
C TYR A 55 16.64 17.73 -15.91
N ARG A 56 16.91 19.01 -16.19
CA ARG A 56 15.99 20.09 -15.87
C ARG A 56 14.91 20.10 -16.96
N TYR A 57 13.73 19.67 -16.60
CA TYR A 57 12.59 19.58 -17.50
C TYR A 57 11.36 20.27 -16.89
N ARG A 58 10.78 21.22 -17.64
CA ARG A 58 9.53 21.88 -17.26
C ARG A 58 8.44 21.49 -18.25
N LEU A 59 7.28 21.07 -17.73
CA LEU A 59 6.14 20.74 -18.58
C LEU A 59 5.63 21.94 -19.40
N THR A 60 5.89 23.16 -18.90
CA THR A 60 5.50 24.43 -19.55
C THR A 60 6.48 24.86 -20.65
N ASP A 61 7.67 24.32 -20.70
CA ASP A 61 8.68 24.59 -21.72
C ASP A 61 9.43 23.29 -22.10
N PRO A 62 8.83 22.48 -22.99
CA PRO A 62 9.43 21.21 -23.41
C PRO A 62 10.74 21.38 -24.21
N SER A 63 11.00 22.58 -24.77
CA SER A 63 12.20 22.88 -25.55
C SER A 63 13.43 23.15 -24.68
N GLY A 64 13.22 23.54 -23.42
CA GLY A 64 14.27 23.87 -22.44
C GLY A 64 14.87 22.68 -21.69
N LYS A 65 14.90 21.48 -22.29
CA LYS A 65 15.46 20.28 -21.65
C LYS A 65 16.97 20.36 -21.56
N GLU A 66 17.52 20.57 -20.36
CA GLU A 66 18.93 20.69 -20.05
C GLU A 66 19.43 19.54 -19.18
N PHE A 67 20.52 18.89 -19.55
CA PHE A 67 21.15 17.87 -18.71
C PHE A 67 21.85 18.50 -17.52
N VAL A 68 21.42 18.24 -16.31
CA VAL A 68 21.95 18.83 -15.06
C VAL A 68 22.57 17.79 -14.12
N GLY A 69 22.62 16.52 -14.53
CA GLY A 69 23.17 15.44 -13.72
C GLY A 69 22.47 15.31 -12.39
N LEU A 70 23.22 15.23 -11.30
CA LEU A 70 22.69 15.04 -9.95
C LEU A 70 22.22 16.33 -9.26
N LYS A 71 22.23 17.48 -9.95
CA LYS A 71 21.86 18.77 -9.33
C LYS A 71 20.44 18.79 -8.76
N ASN A 72 19.50 18.13 -9.43
CA ASN A 72 18.12 18.01 -8.93
C ASN A 72 18.08 17.30 -7.57
N TYR A 73 18.86 16.23 -7.41
CA TYR A 73 18.94 15.49 -6.14
C TYR A 73 19.55 16.35 -5.02
N VAL A 74 20.64 17.07 -5.31
CA VAL A 74 21.23 17.99 -4.34
C VAL A 74 20.22 19.05 -3.92
N THR A 75 19.51 19.67 -4.86
CA THR A 75 18.49 20.68 -4.58
C THR A 75 17.39 20.12 -3.66
N VAL A 76 16.86 18.94 -3.97
CA VAL A 76 15.81 18.31 -3.16
C VAL A 76 16.29 17.95 -1.76
N LEU A 77 17.48 17.32 -1.66
CA LEU A 77 18.02 16.86 -0.36
C LEU A 77 18.50 18.01 0.55
N THR A 78 18.75 19.19 0.00
CA THR A 78 19.09 20.39 0.76
C THR A 78 17.88 21.28 1.08
N ASP A 79 16.70 20.97 0.53
CA ASP A 79 15.49 21.76 0.73
C ASP A 79 14.83 21.41 2.08
N PRO A 80 14.67 22.37 3.01
CA PRO A 80 13.95 22.15 4.27
C PRO A 80 12.49 21.72 4.08
N VAL A 81 11.83 22.17 3.00
CA VAL A 81 10.44 21.78 2.68
C VAL A 81 10.35 20.28 2.39
N TRP A 82 11.34 19.73 1.70
CA TRP A 82 11.46 18.29 1.47
C TRP A 82 11.49 17.50 2.79
N TRP A 83 12.37 17.86 3.70
CA TRP A 83 12.47 17.19 5.00
C TRP A 83 11.24 17.38 5.87
N GLY A 84 10.60 18.54 5.77
CA GLY A 84 9.28 18.79 6.37
C GLY A 84 8.21 17.82 5.85
N ALA A 85 8.15 17.60 4.54
CA ALA A 85 7.24 16.66 3.91
C ALA A 85 7.56 15.20 4.28
N VAL A 86 8.85 14.82 4.27
CA VAL A 86 9.31 13.48 4.70
C VAL A 86 8.91 13.21 6.15
N SER A 87 9.15 14.15 7.06
CA SER A 87 8.79 13.98 8.47
C SER A 87 7.28 13.85 8.68
N THR A 88 6.50 14.63 7.95
CA THR A 88 5.03 14.57 7.97
C THR A 88 4.53 13.21 7.49
N THR A 89 5.02 12.74 6.35
CA THR A 89 4.68 11.43 5.80
C THR A 89 5.10 10.30 6.74
N ALA A 90 6.31 10.38 7.31
CA ALA A 90 6.80 9.38 8.25
C ALA A 90 5.91 9.29 9.51
N VAL A 91 5.51 10.42 10.09
CA VAL A 91 4.62 10.45 11.26
C VAL A 91 3.27 9.81 10.93
N ILE A 92 2.62 10.23 9.83
CA ILE A 92 1.34 9.66 9.41
C ILE A 92 1.49 8.15 9.21
N THR A 93 2.48 7.71 8.43
CA THR A 93 2.68 6.29 8.11
C THR A 93 2.92 5.45 9.36
N VAL A 94 3.86 5.85 10.23
CA VAL A 94 4.21 5.07 11.41
C VAL A 94 3.02 4.96 12.36
N VAL A 95 2.32 6.08 12.62
CA VAL A 95 1.18 6.10 13.53
C VAL A 95 0.01 5.32 12.94
N SER A 96 -0.36 5.56 11.67
CA SER A 96 -1.46 4.83 11.02
C SER A 96 -1.22 3.34 11.00
N VAL A 97 -0.06 2.89 10.50
CA VAL A 97 0.26 1.45 10.39
C VAL A 97 0.29 0.78 11.75
N ALA A 98 0.84 1.42 12.79
CA ALA A 98 0.86 0.85 14.13
C ALA A 98 -0.55 0.65 14.69
N VAL A 99 -1.42 1.66 14.54
CA VAL A 99 -2.81 1.58 15.02
C VAL A 99 -3.63 0.60 14.18
N GLU A 100 -3.49 0.65 12.86
CA GLU A 100 -4.17 -0.25 11.91
C GLU A 100 -3.80 -1.71 12.18
N LEU A 101 -2.53 -2.01 12.47
CA LEU A 101 -2.10 -3.36 12.83
C LEU A 101 -2.80 -3.86 14.11
N VAL A 102 -2.88 -3.01 15.13
CA VAL A 102 -3.55 -3.36 16.40
C VAL A 102 -5.06 -3.57 16.17
N LEU A 103 -5.70 -2.65 15.43
CA LEU A 103 -7.14 -2.76 15.12
C LEU A 103 -7.43 -3.96 14.23
N GLY A 104 -6.62 -4.21 13.20
CA GLY A 104 -6.76 -5.35 12.30
C GLY A 104 -6.64 -6.69 13.05
N LEU A 105 -5.67 -6.81 13.96
CA LEU A 105 -5.53 -7.97 14.84
C LEU A 105 -6.73 -8.12 15.78
N ALA A 106 -7.23 -7.02 16.35
CA ALA A 106 -8.42 -7.03 17.20
C ALA A 106 -9.66 -7.48 16.41
N PHE A 107 -9.86 -6.94 15.20
CA PHE A 107 -10.97 -7.36 14.32
C PHE A 107 -10.85 -8.82 13.91
N ALA A 108 -9.66 -9.28 13.57
CA ALA A 108 -9.41 -10.69 13.25
C ALA A 108 -9.75 -11.60 14.45
N TRP A 109 -9.33 -11.22 15.65
CA TRP A 109 -9.62 -11.95 16.86
C TRP A 109 -11.13 -11.99 17.18
N VAL A 110 -11.83 -10.85 17.06
CA VAL A 110 -13.28 -10.76 17.21
C VAL A 110 -13.99 -11.66 16.20
N MET A 111 -13.60 -11.57 14.90
CA MET A 111 -14.17 -12.42 13.85
C MET A 111 -13.92 -13.92 14.07
N PHE A 112 -12.79 -14.28 14.66
CA PHE A 112 -12.50 -15.68 15.02
C PHE A 112 -13.45 -16.20 16.12
N ARG A 113 -13.79 -15.35 17.09
CA ARG A 113 -14.66 -15.70 18.24
C ARG A 113 -16.15 -15.68 17.92
N ILE A 114 -16.61 -14.89 16.97
CA ILE A 114 -18.02 -14.76 16.64
C ILE A 114 -18.49 -15.95 15.81
N VAL A 115 -19.44 -16.70 16.32
CA VAL A 115 -20.09 -17.84 15.65
C VAL A 115 -21.37 -17.39 14.92
N ARG A 116 -22.18 -16.51 15.54
CA ARG A 116 -23.45 -16.02 14.98
C ARG A 116 -23.32 -14.55 14.58
N GLY A 117 -23.84 -14.17 13.39
CA GLY A 117 -23.78 -12.80 12.89
C GLY A 117 -22.44 -12.43 12.23
N ARG A 118 -21.55 -13.38 11.98
CA ARG A 118 -20.21 -13.14 11.38
C ARG A 118 -20.27 -12.38 10.07
N SER A 119 -21.28 -12.65 9.24
CA SER A 119 -21.44 -11.95 7.95
C SER A 119 -21.72 -10.46 8.15
N PHE A 120 -22.59 -10.12 9.10
CA PHE A 120 -22.92 -8.73 9.40
C PHE A 120 -21.70 -7.96 9.92
N VAL A 121 -20.98 -8.54 10.89
CA VAL A 121 -19.77 -7.93 11.45
C VAL A 121 -18.71 -7.74 10.36
N ARG A 122 -18.50 -8.73 9.50
CA ARG A 122 -17.57 -8.63 8.37
C ARG A 122 -17.95 -7.50 7.41
N THR A 123 -19.22 -7.39 7.07
CA THR A 123 -19.71 -6.31 6.20
C THR A 123 -19.51 -4.95 6.85
N ALA A 124 -19.85 -4.81 8.15
CA ALA A 124 -19.68 -3.55 8.87
C ALA A 124 -18.22 -3.07 8.93
N ILE A 125 -17.27 -4.00 9.14
CA ILE A 125 -15.84 -3.70 9.14
C ILE A 125 -15.37 -3.26 7.73
N LEU A 126 -15.87 -3.89 6.66
CA LEU A 126 -15.45 -3.61 5.28
C LEU A 126 -16.11 -2.34 4.67
N VAL A 127 -17.17 -1.80 5.28
CA VAL A 127 -17.87 -0.60 4.75
C VAL A 127 -16.93 0.59 4.55
N PRO A 128 -16.06 0.98 5.51
CA PRO A 128 -15.15 2.10 5.31
C PRO A 128 -14.22 1.92 4.12
N TYR A 129 -13.71 0.71 3.91
CA TYR A 129 -12.82 0.39 2.79
C TYR A 129 -13.51 0.56 1.42
N GLY A 130 -14.81 0.27 1.34
CA GLY A 130 -15.61 0.40 0.12
C GLY A 130 -15.89 1.86 -0.31
N ILE A 131 -15.68 2.83 0.60
CA ILE A 131 -15.94 4.25 0.30
C ILE A 131 -14.80 4.83 -0.55
N VAL A 132 -15.15 5.54 -1.61
CA VAL A 132 -14.18 6.24 -2.45
C VAL A 132 -13.37 7.25 -1.63
N THR A 133 -12.04 7.20 -1.74
CA THR A 133 -11.12 8.00 -0.90
C THR A 133 -11.44 9.49 -0.90
N VAL A 134 -11.77 10.05 -2.07
CA VAL A 134 -12.12 11.48 -2.20
C VAL A 134 -13.38 11.82 -1.41
N VAL A 135 -14.39 10.97 -1.45
CA VAL A 135 -15.63 11.17 -0.69
C VAL A 135 -15.34 11.10 0.82
N SER A 136 -14.56 10.11 1.26
CA SER A 136 -14.13 10.01 2.65
C SER A 136 -13.41 11.29 3.11
N ALA A 137 -12.44 11.77 2.32
CA ALA A 137 -11.69 12.98 2.65
C ALA A 137 -12.59 14.22 2.78
N PHE A 138 -13.58 14.37 1.91
CA PHE A 138 -14.56 15.47 2.01
C PHE A 138 -15.43 15.35 3.26
N VAL A 139 -15.92 14.17 3.60
CA VAL A 139 -16.74 13.95 4.80
C VAL A 139 -15.95 14.29 6.07
N TRP A 140 -14.70 13.80 6.19
CA TRP A 140 -13.84 14.10 7.31
C TRP A 140 -13.50 15.59 7.39
N ARG A 141 -13.15 16.23 6.27
CA ARG A 141 -12.90 17.67 6.21
C ARG A 141 -14.12 18.46 6.68
N TYR A 142 -15.31 18.12 6.19
CA TYR A 142 -16.53 18.80 6.57
C TYR A 142 -16.87 18.61 8.06
N ALA A 143 -16.72 17.38 8.57
CA ALA A 143 -17.00 17.07 9.97
C ALA A 143 -16.16 17.90 10.96
N PHE A 144 -14.89 18.18 10.60
CA PHE A 144 -13.93 18.93 11.42
C PHE A 144 -13.75 20.39 11.00
N GLN A 145 -14.61 20.91 10.11
CA GLN A 145 -14.54 22.31 9.68
C GLN A 145 -14.98 23.23 10.81
N LEU A 146 -14.31 24.42 10.91
CA LEU A 146 -14.55 25.37 11.98
C LEU A 146 -16.01 25.86 12.03
N ASP A 147 -16.54 26.32 10.89
CA ASP A 147 -17.82 27.02 10.82
C ASP A 147 -19.05 26.12 10.74
N SER A 148 -18.89 24.92 10.10
CA SER A 148 -20.01 24.02 9.76
C SER A 148 -19.85 22.61 10.26
N GLY A 149 -18.69 22.30 10.87
CA GLY A 149 -18.38 20.96 11.36
C GLY A 149 -19.14 20.62 12.65
N PHE A 150 -19.70 19.43 12.72
CA PHE A 150 -20.44 18.97 13.88
C PHE A 150 -19.55 18.48 15.04
N VAL A 151 -18.25 18.21 14.78
CA VAL A 151 -17.35 17.66 15.80
C VAL A 151 -17.09 18.64 16.94
N ASN A 152 -16.90 19.92 16.63
CA ASN A 152 -16.73 20.96 17.65
C ASN A 152 -17.95 21.05 18.58
N GLN A 153 -19.15 20.95 18.02
CA GLN A 153 -20.39 20.99 18.79
C GLN A 153 -20.53 19.77 19.71
N TRP A 154 -20.21 18.58 19.20
CA TRP A 154 -20.28 17.34 19.97
C TRP A 154 -19.28 17.27 21.11
N LEU A 155 -18.08 17.83 20.89
CA LEU A 155 -17.01 17.82 21.88
C LEU A 155 -17.01 19.06 22.80
N GLY A 156 -17.88 20.05 22.54
CA GLY A 156 -17.94 21.28 23.31
C GLY A 156 -16.69 22.14 23.21
N LEU A 157 -15.98 22.08 22.07
CA LEU A 157 -14.70 22.76 21.85
C LEU A 157 -14.83 24.20 21.31
N GLY A 158 -16.07 24.69 21.13
CA GLY A 158 -16.30 26.01 20.56
C GLY A 158 -15.70 26.16 19.16
N ASP A 159 -14.93 27.24 18.95
CA ASP A 159 -14.35 27.58 17.65
C ASP A 159 -12.93 26.97 17.46
N PHE A 160 -12.72 25.74 17.87
CA PHE A 160 -11.42 25.10 17.70
C PHE A 160 -11.13 24.79 16.22
N ASN A 161 -10.02 25.37 15.70
CA ASN A 161 -9.62 25.18 14.31
C ASN A 161 -8.68 23.96 14.14
N TRP A 162 -9.26 22.81 13.80
CA TRP A 162 -8.54 21.56 13.58
C TRP A 162 -7.49 21.62 12.48
N PHE A 163 -7.70 22.50 11.48
CA PHE A 163 -6.80 22.65 10.33
C PHE A 163 -5.91 23.89 10.43
N GLY A 164 -5.96 24.61 11.56
CA GLY A 164 -5.14 25.81 11.80
C GLY A 164 -3.71 25.52 12.18
N GLU A 165 -3.45 24.36 12.78
CA GLU A 165 -2.13 23.95 13.26
C GLU A 165 -1.70 22.60 12.70
N ARG A 166 -0.37 22.40 12.64
CA ARG A 166 0.21 21.16 12.08
C ARG A 166 -0.27 19.89 12.80
N TRP A 167 -0.24 19.88 14.12
CA TRP A 167 -0.51 18.66 14.90
C TRP A 167 -1.99 18.29 14.88
N SER A 168 -2.89 19.23 15.00
CA SER A 168 -4.34 19.01 14.90
C SER A 168 -4.73 18.53 13.50
N SER A 169 -4.15 19.14 12.45
CA SER A 169 -4.34 18.68 11.07
C SER A 169 -3.86 17.26 10.86
N LEU A 170 -2.65 16.91 11.35
CA LEU A 170 -2.10 15.56 11.27
C LEU A 170 -2.97 14.55 12.02
N PHE A 171 -3.50 14.93 13.17
CA PHE A 171 -4.42 14.09 13.93
C PHE A 171 -5.66 13.73 13.12
N VAL A 172 -6.34 14.71 12.53
CA VAL A 172 -7.56 14.46 11.73
C VAL A 172 -7.25 13.62 10.49
N ILE A 173 -6.16 13.93 9.78
CA ILE A 173 -5.73 13.18 8.60
C ILE A 173 -5.42 11.74 8.96
N THR A 174 -4.61 11.52 9.99
CA THR A 174 -4.22 10.17 10.46
C THR A 174 -5.44 9.38 10.93
N LEU A 175 -6.36 10.03 11.65
CA LEU A 175 -7.59 9.39 12.11
C LEU A 175 -8.49 8.96 10.94
N SER A 176 -8.61 9.80 9.90
CA SER A 176 -9.38 9.47 8.70
C SER A 176 -8.77 8.30 7.92
N GLU A 177 -7.44 8.24 7.86
CA GLU A 177 -6.71 7.14 7.22
C GLU A 177 -6.89 5.83 7.98
N ILE A 178 -6.69 5.84 9.29
CA ILE A 178 -6.92 4.68 10.16
C ILE A 178 -8.34 4.16 10.01
N TRP A 179 -9.34 5.06 10.05
CA TRP A 179 -10.75 4.66 9.92
C TRP A 179 -11.02 3.95 8.59
N LYS A 180 -10.37 4.41 7.52
CA LYS A 180 -10.56 3.84 6.17
C LYS A 180 -9.81 2.54 5.96
N SER A 181 -8.60 2.43 6.51
CA SER A 181 -7.64 1.36 6.16
C SER A 181 -7.58 0.22 7.18
N ALA A 182 -8.12 0.41 8.40
CA ALA A 182 -8.09 -0.61 9.47
C ALA A 182 -8.97 -1.85 9.20
N ALA A 183 -9.71 -1.88 8.09
CA ALA A 183 -10.70 -2.93 7.75
C ALA A 183 -10.09 -4.16 7.05
#